data_c2217e3c0c548e70c63145a457f692bb
#
_entry.id   c2217e3c0c548e70c63145a457f692bb
#
_cell.length_a   1.000
_cell.length_b   1.000
_cell.length_c   1.000
_cell.angle_alpha   90.00
_cell.angle_beta   90.00
_cell.angle_gamma   90.00
#
_symmetry.space_group_name_H-M   'P 1'
#
loop_
_entity.id
_entity.type
_entity.pdbx_description
1 polymer ?
#
loop_
_entity_poly.entity_id
_entity_poly.type
_entity_poly.pdbx_seq_one_letter_code
_entity_poly.pdbx_strand_id
1 'polypeptide(L)'
;MKIHIKESAVISMAALGFFAAVGISQSTTVSAKSRVKVTSNVKLRTDASSRNVTFTGKAALFNKASSLKSAKKKTTTVTLKDLARSNKSSQNVRAYRVARTNQGKVYYKVVTFDGKYRGWIYGGKSRSKFAGGLKTYQTFKQGTLTNDMANGTFQFANLGTANDNQTVTYKQPAWTQYKVGRQVTDSRSYANVNYKIDRAGTRTREGDQWVHIYAINNGNSGADGWILYSGLKSATNNNSPIADNAVRINLVDSATGASLTSVDYTKSGATKGATLGTNTNGVWQLASTDSSAIQSQIATALNRLGYTGFTLTQGQMAAIAQGTFGASVTISVVKPTINKAVRIVLTDPSGNVINYVDYTNNKAVNGQPLGTLDGSTWKLAATDAS
;
A
#
# COMPACT_ATOMS: atom_id res chain seq x y z
N MET A 1 -38.08 -1.11 39.53
CA MET A 1 -39.09 -0.22 38.99
C MET A 1 -39.67 -0.87 37.75
N LYS A 2 -40.91 -1.37 37.90
CA LYS A 2 -41.64 -2.15 36.88
C LYS A 2 -42.35 -1.16 35.95
N ILE A 3 -42.20 -1.32 34.65
CA ILE A 3 -42.98 -0.58 33.64
C ILE A 3 -43.82 -1.61 32.86
N HIS A 4 -45.11 -1.34 32.93
CA HIS A 4 -46.19 -2.18 32.38
C HIS A 4 -46.29 -2.11 30.85
N ILE A 5 -46.51 -3.25 30.26
CA ILE A 5 -46.97 -3.45 28.89
C ILE A 5 -48.50 -3.30 28.89
N LYS A 6 -49.04 -2.48 28.01
CA LYS A 6 -50.46 -2.40 27.74
C LYS A 6 -50.77 -3.17 26.48
N GLU A 7 -51.45 -4.28 26.65
CA GLU A 7 -52.18 -5.00 25.62
C GLU A 7 -53.47 -4.26 25.27
N SER A 8 -53.81 -4.15 24.01
CA SER A 8 -55.10 -3.68 23.55
C SER A 8 -55.82 -4.81 22.82
N ALA A 9 -56.99 -5.11 23.40
CA ALA A 9 -57.87 -6.18 23.08
C ALA A 9 -58.51 -6.13 21.70
N VAL A 10 -58.72 -7.35 21.18
CA VAL A 10 -59.54 -7.65 19.99
C VAL A 10 -60.98 -7.78 20.44
N ILE A 11 -61.91 -7.07 19.79
CA ILE A 11 -63.34 -7.26 19.94
C ILE A 11 -63.85 -8.06 18.74
N SER A 12 -64.31 -9.28 19.00
CA SER A 12 -65.06 -10.10 18.07
C SER A 12 -66.53 -9.73 18.17
N MET A 13 -67.23 -9.48 17.07
CA MET A 13 -68.67 -9.59 17.00
C MET A 13 -69.09 -10.57 15.93
N ALA A 14 -69.73 -11.62 16.37
CA ALA A 14 -70.48 -12.54 15.55
C ALA A 14 -71.89 -11.99 15.32
N ALA A 15 -72.40 -12.09 14.13
CA ALA A 15 -73.81 -11.99 13.83
C ALA A 15 -74.20 -12.98 12.71
N LEU A 16 -75.26 -13.67 12.99
CA LEU A 16 -75.86 -14.79 12.30
C LEU A 16 -76.48 -14.43 10.93
N GLY A 17 -76.29 -15.25 9.97
CA GLY A 17 -77.21 -16.01 9.14
C GLY A 17 -78.17 -15.25 8.18
N PHE A 18 -77.96 -15.53 6.86
CA PHE A 18 -79.10 -15.91 5.96
C PHE A 18 -78.52 -16.66 4.76
N PHE A 19 -79.00 -17.85 4.49
CA PHE A 19 -78.75 -18.63 3.28
C PHE A 19 -79.54 -18.04 2.10
N ALA A 20 -78.80 -17.67 1.05
CA ALA A 20 -79.35 -17.64 -0.32
C ALA A 20 -78.30 -18.17 -1.28
N ALA A 21 -78.56 -19.31 -1.85
CA ALA A 21 -77.75 -19.91 -2.89
C ALA A 21 -77.93 -19.15 -4.20
N VAL A 22 -76.85 -18.47 -4.64
CA VAL A 22 -76.71 -17.99 -6.04
C VAL A 22 -75.25 -18.09 -6.43
N GLY A 23 -74.97 -18.76 -7.49
CA GLY A 23 -73.86 -18.80 -8.38
C GLY A 23 -72.45 -18.49 -7.82
N ILE A 24 -71.59 -19.53 -7.68
CA ILE A 24 -70.18 -19.38 -7.41
C ILE A 24 -69.47 -18.75 -8.62
N SER A 25 -69.43 -17.43 -8.70
CA SER A 25 -68.35 -16.78 -9.39
C SER A 25 -67.19 -16.67 -8.43
N GLN A 26 -66.18 -17.54 -8.58
CA GLN A 26 -64.90 -17.37 -7.90
C GLN A 26 -64.31 -16.06 -8.36
N SER A 27 -64.54 -14.98 -7.64
CA SER A 27 -63.74 -13.76 -7.74
C SER A 27 -62.32 -14.13 -7.24
N THR A 28 -61.46 -14.51 -8.18
CA THR A 28 -60.02 -14.48 -7.92
C THR A 28 -59.68 -13.07 -7.51
N THR A 29 -59.54 -12.84 -6.20
CA THR A 29 -58.95 -11.58 -5.71
C THR A 29 -57.53 -11.54 -6.22
N VAL A 30 -57.37 -10.88 -7.38
CA VAL A 30 -56.05 -10.47 -7.85
C VAL A 30 -55.54 -9.49 -6.82
N SER A 31 -54.76 -10.00 -5.86
CA SER A 31 -54.05 -9.17 -4.87
C SER A 31 -53.17 -8.21 -5.66
N ALA A 32 -53.59 -6.98 -5.77
CA ALA A 32 -52.83 -5.94 -6.47
C ALA A 32 -51.45 -5.83 -5.81
N LYS A 33 -50.44 -6.37 -6.45
CA LYS A 33 -49.06 -6.36 -6.00
C LYS A 33 -48.69 -4.93 -5.64
N SER A 34 -48.53 -4.63 -4.33
CA SER A 34 -48.35 -3.27 -3.85
C SER A 34 -47.13 -2.63 -4.57
N ARG A 35 -47.32 -1.43 -5.10
CA ARG A 35 -46.27 -0.70 -5.83
C ARG A 35 -45.06 -0.51 -4.97
N VAL A 36 -43.88 -0.88 -5.49
CA VAL A 36 -42.62 -0.70 -4.78
C VAL A 36 -42.32 0.79 -4.60
N LYS A 37 -42.13 1.23 -3.36
CA LYS A 37 -41.77 2.60 -2.98
C LYS A 37 -40.62 2.59 -1.99
N VAL A 38 -39.86 3.69 -1.97
CA VAL A 38 -38.79 3.91 -0.97
C VAL A 38 -39.45 4.39 0.33
N THR A 39 -39.17 3.70 1.43
CA THR A 39 -39.68 4.03 2.76
C THR A 39 -38.64 4.80 3.59
N SER A 40 -37.34 4.71 3.21
CA SER A 40 -36.25 5.42 3.90
C SER A 40 -35.10 5.68 2.93
N ASN A 41 -34.49 6.87 2.99
CA ASN A 41 -33.34 7.26 2.19
C ASN A 41 -32.45 8.24 2.95
N VAL A 42 -31.40 7.77 3.59
CA VAL A 42 -30.55 8.54 4.51
C VAL A 42 -29.07 8.53 4.09
N LYS A 43 -28.33 9.58 4.46
CA LYS A 43 -26.86 9.61 4.32
C LYS A 43 -26.24 8.66 5.34
N LEU A 44 -25.18 7.94 4.95
CA LEU A 44 -24.33 7.19 5.87
C LEU A 44 -23.40 8.18 6.59
N ARG A 45 -23.36 8.11 7.92
CA ARG A 45 -22.57 9.00 8.79
C ARG A 45 -21.50 8.25 9.60
N THR A 46 -21.37 6.94 9.41
CA THR A 46 -20.31 6.14 10.03
C THR A 46 -18.93 6.58 9.51
N ASP A 47 -17.86 6.08 10.13
CA ASP A 47 -16.49 6.40 9.73
C ASP A 47 -16.22 6.16 8.26
N ALA A 48 -15.32 6.97 7.69
CA ALA A 48 -15.03 6.94 6.27
C ALA A 48 -14.54 5.55 5.81
N SER A 49 -13.66 4.92 6.58
CA SER A 49 -13.11 3.59 6.32
C SER A 49 -14.18 2.50 6.31
N SER A 50 -15.14 2.54 7.25
CA SER A 50 -16.23 1.56 7.35
C SER A 50 -17.22 1.60 6.18
N ARG A 51 -17.14 2.65 5.35
CA ARG A 51 -17.98 2.82 4.15
C ARG A 51 -17.27 2.45 2.86
N ASN A 52 -16.04 1.99 2.93
CA ASN A 52 -15.33 1.44 1.79
C ASN A 52 -15.86 0.03 1.48
N VAL A 53 -16.21 -0.16 0.22
CA VAL A 53 -16.83 -1.39 -0.28
C VAL A 53 -16.20 -1.81 -1.59
N THR A 54 -16.41 -3.06 -1.99
CA THR A 54 -16.15 -3.51 -3.35
C THR A 54 -17.37 -4.19 -3.93
N PHE A 55 -17.42 -4.30 -5.25
CA PHE A 55 -18.50 -4.97 -5.95
C PHE A 55 -18.33 -6.49 -5.88
N THR A 56 -19.47 -7.21 -5.79
CA THR A 56 -19.50 -8.68 -5.86
C THR A 56 -19.77 -9.18 -7.29
N GLY A 57 -20.19 -8.28 -8.19
CA GLY A 57 -20.67 -8.66 -9.51
C GLY A 57 -22.06 -9.33 -9.55
N LYS A 58 -22.74 -9.44 -8.39
CA LYS A 58 -24.08 -10.06 -8.29
C LYS A 58 -25.23 -9.09 -8.61
N ALA A 59 -24.98 -7.79 -8.68
CA ALA A 59 -25.96 -6.77 -9.01
C ALA A 59 -25.33 -5.65 -9.83
N ALA A 60 -26.13 -5.02 -10.71
CA ALA A 60 -25.72 -3.89 -11.53
C ALA A 60 -25.98 -2.55 -10.83
N LEU A 61 -25.38 -1.46 -11.32
CA LEU A 61 -25.70 -0.10 -10.89
C LEU A 61 -26.89 0.46 -11.66
N PHE A 62 -27.73 1.23 -10.96
CA PHE A 62 -28.92 1.89 -11.49
C PHE A 62 -28.97 3.37 -11.10
N ASN A 63 -29.76 4.15 -11.82
CA ASN A 63 -30.02 5.57 -11.49
C ASN A 63 -30.84 5.73 -10.20
N LYS A 64 -31.67 4.76 -9.85
CA LYS A 64 -32.46 4.61 -8.60
C LYS A 64 -32.51 3.14 -8.18
N ALA A 65 -33.13 2.80 -7.05
CA ALA A 65 -33.28 1.41 -6.61
C ALA A 65 -33.89 0.56 -7.75
N SER A 66 -33.25 -0.55 -8.11
CA SER A 66 -33.60 -1.33 -9.31
C SER A 66 -35.00 -1.93 -9.27
N SER A 67 -35.62 -2.06 -8.08
CA SER A 67 -37.00 -2.52 -7.93
C SER A 67 -38.06 -1.44 -8.18
N LEU A 68 -37.67 -0.18 -8.35
CA LEU A 68 -38.59 0.91 -8.65
C LEU A 68 -38.96 0.94 -10.14
N LYS A 69 -40.20 1.36 -10.46
CA LYS A 69 -40.65 1.57 -11.85
C LYS A 69 -39.69 2.50 -12.58
N SER A 70 -39.34 2.18 -13.82
CA SER A 70 -38.45 2.96 -14.70
C SER A 70 -37.03 3.15 -14.13
N ALA A 71 -36.51 2.21 -13.36
CA ALA A 71 -35.10 2.19 -13.00
C ALA A 71 -34.24 1.85 -14.23
N LYS A 72 -33.31 2.74 -14.57
CA LYS A 72 -32.39 2.57 -15.70
C LYS A 72 -31.04 2.05 -15.24
N LYS A 73 -30.55 0.98 -15.85
CA LYS A 73 -29.22 0.44 -15.62
C LYS A 73 -28.16 1.45 -16.08
N LYS A 74 -27.17 1.72 -15.22
CA LYS A 74 -26.03 2.60 -15.51
C LYS A 74 -24.74 1.81 -15.80
N THR A 75 -24.58 0.64 -15.19
CA THR A 75 -23.36 -0.16 -15.32
C THR A 75 -23.72 -1.64 -15.16
N THR A 76 -23.15 -2.48 -15.99
CA THR A 76 -23.41 -3.92 -16.00
C THR A 76 -22.69 -4.65 -14.85
N THR A 77 -23.10 -5.88 -14.55
CA THR A 77 -22.43 -6.74 -13.59
C THR A 77 -21.01 -7.14 -14.04
N VAL A 78 -20.78 -7.26 -15.35
CA VAL A 78 -19.45 -7.57 -15.93
C VAL A 78 -18.50 -6.43 -15.61
N THR A 79 -18.82 -5.20 -15.99
CA THR A 79 -17.99 -4.02 -15.65
C THR A 79 -17.72 -3.91 -14.14
N LEU A 80 -18.72 -4.23 -13.29
CA LEU A 80 -18.51 -4.19 -11.83
C LEU A 80 -17.60 -5.32 -11.32
N LYS A 81 -17.57 -6.49 -11.98
CA LYS A 81 -16.58 -7.54 -11.68
C LYS A 81 -15.17 -7.08 -12.06
N ASP A 82 -15.00 -6.43 -13.19
CA ASP A 82 -13.71 -5.90 -13.64
C ASP A 82 -13.19 -4.83 -12.67
N LEU A 83 -14.06 -3.89 -12.27
CA LEU A 83 -13.74 -2.89 -11.25
C LEU A 83 -13.35 -3.54 -9.90
N ALA A 84 -13.98 -4.65 -9.52
CA ALA A 84 -13.66 -5.35 -8.30
C ALA A 84 -12.27 -6.04 -8.34
N ARG A 85 -11.83 -6.47 -9.52
CA ARG A 85 -10.53 -7.14 -9.75
C ARG A 85 -9.40 -6.18 -10.07
N SER A 86 -9.72 -4.91 -10.31
CA SER A 86 -8.72 -3.90 -10.68
C SER A 86 -7.65 -3.72 -9.61
N ASN A 87 -6.43 -3.54 -10.06
CA ASN A 87 -5.27 -3.17 -9.24
C ASN A 87 -5.10 -1.65 -9.04
N LYS A 88 -6.12 -0.83 -9.35
CA LYS A 88 -6.07 0.63 -9.22
C LYS A 88 -6.94 1.11 -8.07
N SER A 89 -6.36 1.69 -7.03
CA SER A 89 -7.08 2.24 -5.87
C SER A 89 -8.01 3.41 -6.23
N SER A 90 -7.79 4.10 -7.35
CA SER A 90 -8.74 5.08 -7.88
C SER A 90 -10.12 4.47 -8.17
N GLN A 91 -10.20 3.15 -8.36
CA GLN A 91 -11.44 2.39 -8.56
C GLN A 91 -12.00 1.78 -7.26
N ASN A 92 -11.46 2.11 -6.09
CA ASN A 92 -12.09 1.84 -4.81
C ASN A 92 -13.47 2.49 -4.77
N VAL A 93 -14.35 1.96 -3.94
CA VAL A 93 -15.77 2.34 -3.95
C VAL A 93 -16.19 2.79 -2.56
N ARG A 94 -16.91 3.90 -2.48
CA ARG A 94 -17.55 4.40 -1.26
C ARG A 94 -19.05 4.28 -1.33
N ALA A 95 -19.65 3.68 -0.31
CA ALA A 95 -21.08 3.81 -0.04
C ALA A 95 -21.34 5.09 0.78
N TYR A 96 -22.30 5.93 0.37
CA TYR A 96 -22.55 7.21 1.04
C TYR A 96 -24.03 7.49 1.36
N ARG A 97 -24.97 6.69 0.84
CA ARG A 97 -26.38 6.72 1.20
C ARG A 97 -26.94 5.31 1.23
N VAL A 98 -27.99 5.11 2.02
CA VAL A 98 -28.73 3.87 2.09
C VAL A 98 -30.24 4.17 1.95
N ALA A 99 -30.93 3.34 1.18
CA ALA A 99 -32.39 3.39 1.02
C ALA A 99 -32.99 2.02 1.31
N ARG A 100 -34.21 2.02 1.86
CA ARG A 100 -35.02 0.81 2.06
C ARG A 100 -36.34 0.96 1.33
N THR A 101 -36.84 -0.12 0.77
CA THR A 101 -38.15 -0.19 0.14
C THR A 101 -39.19 -0.83 1.06
N ASN A 102 -40.48 -0.63 0.76
CA ASN A 102 -41.60 -1.31 1.45
C ASN A 102 -41.56 -2.84 1.32
N GLN A 103 -40.76 -3.39 0.40
CA GLN A 103 -40.48 -4.82 0.27
C GLN A 103 -39.28 -5.28 1.11
N GLY A 104 -38.74 -4.44 2.00
CA GLY A 104 -37.58 -4.76 2.84
C GLY A 104 -36.24 -4.80 2.11
N LYS A 105 -36.20 -4.51 0.80
CA LYS A 105 -34.93 -4.48 0.04
C LYS A 105 -34.13 -3.22 0.40
N VAL A 106 -32.82 -3.41 0.60
CA VAL A 106 -31.88 -2.34 0.90
C VAL A 106 -31.04 -2.05 -0.35
N TYR A 107 -30.82 -0.77 -0.60
CA TYR A 107 -29.99 -0.27 -1.68
C TYR A 107 -28.99 0.74 -1.14
N TYR A 108 -27.75 0.67 -1.63
CA TYR A 108 -26.73 1.68 -1.31
C TYR A 108 -26.44 2.54 -2.54
N LYS A 109 -26.31 3.85 -2.32
CA LYS A 109 -25.76 4.74 -3.33
C LYS A 109 -24.25 4.78 -3.17
N VAL A 110 -23.54 4.43 -4.24
CA VAL A 110 -22.10 4.28 -4.26
C VAL A 110 -21.47 5.17 -5.31
N VAL A 111 -20.16 5.39 -5.17
CA VAL A 111 -19.30 6.08 -6.12
C VAL A 111 -17.91 5.46 -6.08
N THR A 112 -17.27 5.27 -7.25
CA THR A 112 -15.84 4.97 -7.33
C THR A 112 -15.03 6.20 -6.93
N PHE A 113 -13.82 6.01 -6.42
CA PHE A 113 -13.02 7.14 -5.91
C PHE A 113 -12.64 8.13 -7.00
N ASP A 114 -12.45 7.66 -8.26
CA ASP A 114 -12.28 8.50 -9.45
C ASP A 114 -13.56 9.20 -9.92
N GLY A 115 -14.71 8.87 -9.29
CA GLY A 115 -16.01 9.47 -9.61
C GLY A 115 -16.70 8.96 -10.87
N LYS A 116 -16.05 8.09 -11.67
CA LYS A 116 -16.55 7.63 -12.97
C LYS A 116 -17.84 6.82 -12.90
N TYR A 117 -17.95 5.97 -11.85
CA TYR A 117 -19.11 5.12 -11.68
C TYR A 117 -19.88 5.52 -10.42
N ARG A 118 -21.13 5.92 -10.61
CA ARG A 118 -22.01 6.37 -9.53
C ARG A 118 -23.43 5.86 -9.75
N GLY A 119 -24.04 5.27 -8.71
CA GLY A 119 -25.41 4.79 -8.81
C GLY A 119 -25.90 4.07 -7.57
N TRP A 120 -27.10 3.53 -7.67
CA TRP A 120 -27.70 2.67 -6.66
C TRP A 120 -27.48 1.21 -6.99
N ILE A 121 -27.10 0.43 -5.99
CA ILE A 121 -26.89 -1.02 -6.10
C ILE A 121 -27.64 -1.75 -5.01
N TYR A 122 -28.15 -2.93 -5.32
CA TYR A 122 -28.82 -3.78 -4.34
C TYR A 122 -27.81 -4.22 -3.27
N GLY A 123 -28.16 -4.00 -2.00
CA GLY A 123 -27.33 -4.24 -0.83
C GLY A 123 -27.87 -5.30 0.15
N GLY A 124 -28.87 -6.10 -0.29
CA GLY A 124 -29.47 -7.14 0.55
C GLY A 124 -30.76 -6.70 1.24
N LYS A 125 -31.09 -7.32 2.38
CA LYS A 125 -32.29 -7.04 3.18
C LYS A 125 -31.98 -6.34 4.50
N SER A 126 -30.72 -6.36 4.97
CA SER A 126 -30.27 -5.74 6.21
C SER A 126 -29.48 -4.45 5.96
N ARG A 127 -29.59 -3.50 6.88
CA ARG A 127 -28.79 -2.25 6.90
C ARG A 127 -27.51 -2.38 7.74
N SER A 128 -27.38 -3.45 8.53
CA SER A 128 -26.25 -3.65 9.44
C SER A 128 -24.97 -4.15 8.74
N LYS A 129 -25.09 -4.69 7.51
CA LYS A 129 -23.97 -5.18 6.74
C LYS A 129 -24.17 -4.95 5.24
N PHE A 130 -23.08 -4.77 4.52
CA PHE A 130 -23.10 -4.77 3.07
C PHE A 130 -23.28 -6.19 2.54
N ALA A 131 -24.21 -6.35 1.58
CA ALA A 131 -24.54 -7.65 0.99
C ALA A 131 -25.01 -7.45 -0.48
N GLY A 132 -25.50 -8.52 -1.11
CA GLY A 132 -25.98 -8.47 -2.49
C GLY A 132 -24.85 -8.10 -3.46
N GLY A 133 -24.94 -6.92 -4.06
CA GLY A 133 -23.93 -6.40 -4.99
C GLY A 133 -22.68 -5.81 -4.35
N LEU A 134 -22.60 -5.74 -3.03
CA LEU A 134 -21.51 -5.13 -2.27
C LEU A 134 -20.99 -6.04 -1.17
N LYS A 135 -19.70 -5.89 -0.85
CA LYS A 135 -19.07 -6.38 0.39
C LYS A 135 -18.13 -5.30 0.94
N THR A 136 -17.89 -5.32 2.25
CA THR A 136 -16.88 -4.49 2.90
C THR A 136 -15.52 -4.68 2.24
N TYR A 137 -14.75 -3.62 2.13
CA TYR A 137 -13.43 -3.66 1.51
C TYR A 137 -12.44 -2.79 2.29
N GLN A 138 -11.35 -3.40 2.71
CA GLN A 138 -10.22 -2.73 3.33
C GLN A 138 -9.30 -2.21 2.23
N THR A 139 -9.23 -0.90 2.07
CA THR A 139 -8.45 -0.24 1.01
C THR A 139 -6.97 -0.11 1.34
N PHE A 140 -6.62 -0.26 2.61
CA PHE A 140 -5.25 -0.15 3.14
C PHE A 140 -5.07 -1.15 4.28
N LYS A 141 -3.97 -1.88 4.27
CA LYS A 141 -3.57 -2.80 5.33
C LYS A 141 -2.40 -2.17 6.08
N GLN A 142 -2.58 -1.90 7.37
CA GLN A 142 -1.49 -1.46 8.22
C GLN A 142 -0.50 -2.61 8.42
N GLY A 143 0.79 -2.31 8.32
CA GLY A 143 1.90 -3.22 8.55
C GLY A 143 2.74 -2.77 9.73
N THR A 144 3.77 -3.55 10.03
CA THR A 144 4.82 -3.24 11.00
C THR A 144 5.95 -2.47 10.33
N LEU A 145 6.67 -1.67 11.10
CA LEU A 145 7.90 -1.04 10.65
C LEU A 145 9.03 -2.07 10.58
N THR A 146 9.81 -2.03 9.52
CA THR A 146 11.11 -2.73 9.51
C THR A 146 12.09 -2.01 10.42
N ASN A 147 13.20 -2.67 10.76
CA ASN A 147 14.28 -2.03 11.57
C ASN A 147 14.80 -0.74 10.91
N ASP A 148 14.95 -0.76 9.57
CA ASP A 148 15.42 0.41 8.81
C ASP A 148 14.40 1.56 8.87
N MET A 149 13.09 1.26 8.79
CA MET A 149 12.04 2.26 8.93
C MET A 149 11.95 2.83 10.34
N ALA A 150 12.06 1.99 11.36
CA ALA A 150 11.94 2.39 12.76
C ALA A 150 13.12 3.25 13.21
N ASN A 151 14.33 2.90 12.79
CA ASN A 151 15.56 3.54 13.25
C ASN A 151 16.11 4.57 12.25
N GLY A 152 15.77 4.45 10.95
CA GLY A 152 16.25 5.32 9.89
C GLY A 152 15.83 6.77 10.06
N THR A 153 16.56 7.64 9.38
CA THR A 153 16.20 9.04 9.14
C THR A 153 16.07 9.21 7.62
N PHE A 154 15.08 9.94 7.17
CA PHE A 154 14.72 10.00 5.76
C PHE A 154 14.57 11.44 5.28
N GLN A 155 14.73 11.63 3.98
CA GLN A 155 14.43 12.85 3.25
C GLN A 155 13.61 12.49 2.00
N PHE A 156 12.95 13.47 1.37
CA PHE A 156 12.36 13.26 0.06
C PHE A 156 13.44 12.84 -0.94
N ALA A 157 13.22 11.79 -1.70
CA ALA A 157 14.09 11.39 -2.80
C ALA A 157 14.03 12.41 -3.94
N ASN A 158 12.81 12.87 -4.26
CA ASN A 158 12.53 13.87 -5.28
C ASN A 158 11.72 15.03 -4.70
N LEU A 159 12.02 16.24 -5.12
CA LEU A 159 11.33 17.44 -4.68
C LEU A 159 10.52 18.04 -5.85
N GLY A 160 9.40 18.67 -5.55
CA GLY A 160 8.57 19.33 -6.55
C GLY A 160 7.09 19.26 -6.27
N THR A 161 6.28 19.36 -7.34
CA THR A 161 4.82 19.43 -7.30
C THR A 161 4.11 18.21 -7.89
N ALA A 162 4.88 17.18 -8.34
CA ALA A 162 4.32 16.01 -9.01
C ALA A 162 3.35 15.25 -8.08
N ASN A 163 2.21 14.86 -8.64
CA ASN A 163 1.19 14.07 -7.94
C ASN A 163 1.35 12.58 -8.27
N ASP A 164 2.54 12.05 -7.99
CA ASP A 164 3.04 10.73 -8.36
C ASP A 164 3.13 9.75 -7.18
N ASN A 165 2.68 10.18 -6.00
CA ASN A 165 2.79 9.48 -4.73
C ASN A 165 4.20 9.44 -4.10
N GLN A 166 5.22 10.00 -4.75
CA GLN A 166 6.62 9.97 -4.32
C GLN A 166 7.21 11.36 -4.06
N THR A 167 6.69 12.39 -4.72
CA THR A 167 7.24 13.76 -4.66
C THR A 167 6.61 14.59 -3.55
N VAL A 168 5.38 14.31 -3.16
CA VAL A 168 4.62 15.04 -2.13
C VAL A 168 3.94 14.09 -1.15
N THR A 169 3.62 14.59 0.05
CA THR A 169 2.88 13.81 1.04
C THR A 169 1.36 13.96 0.91
N TYR A 170 0.65 13.01 1.48
CA TYR A 170 -0.80 12.87 1.47
C TYR A 170 -1.34 12.76 2.90
N LYS A 171 -2.56 13.26 3.13
CA LYS A 171 -3.26 13.14 4.42
C LYS A 171 -3.59 11.68 4.79
N GLN A 172 -3.78 10.85 3.78
CA GLN A 172 -3.91 9.39 3.85
C GLN A 172 -3.26 8.80 2.60
N PRO A 173 -2.82 7.55 2.58
CA PRO A 173 -2.30 6.93 1.36
C PRO A 173 -3.25 7.17 0.20
N ALA A 174 -2.72 7.57 -0.95
CA ALA A 174 -3.53 8.04 -2.08
C ALA A 174 -4.59 7.01 -2.48
N TRP A 175 -5.84 7.48 -2.66
CA TRP A 175 -6.97 6.64 -3.04
C TRP A 175 -7.38 5.56 -2.02
N THR A 176 -6.97 5.67 -0.75
CA THR A 176 -7.46 4.78 0.33
C THR A 176 -8.71 5.33 1.00
N GLN A 177 -8.94 6.64 0.90
CA GLN A 177 -10.17 7.31 1.34
C GLN A 177 -10.69 8.24 0.25
N TYR A 178 -12.02 8.30 0.13
CA TYR A 178 -12.69 9.09 -0.88
C TYR A 178 -12.53 10.60 -0.62
N LYS A 179 -12.01 11.33 -1.62
CA LYS A 179 -11.78 12.79 -1.57
C LYS A 179 -10.79 13.24 -0.49
N VAL A 180 -9.90 12.39 -0.05
CA VAL A 180 -8.76 12.78 0.76
C VAL A 180 -7.57 13.02 -0.17
N GLY A 181 -7.00 14.20 -0.09
CA GLY A 181 -5.97 14.68 -1.01
C GLY A 181 -4.58 14.73 -0.39
N ARG A 182 -3.72 15.50 -1.05
CA ARG A 182 -2.35 15.75 -0.62
C ARG A 182 -2.32 16.52 0.70
N GLN A 183 -1.27 16.30 1.47
CA GLN A 183 -0.91 17.08 2.65
C GLN A 183 -0.20 18.35 2.21
N VAL A 184 0.82 18.21 1.34
CA VAL A 184 1.47 19.34 0.67
C VAL A 184 1.32 19.25 -0.84
N THR A 185 1.37 20.38 -1.52
CA THR A 185 1.28 20.47 -2.98
C THR A 185 2.64 20.73 -3.62
N ASP A 186 3.62 21.12 -2.83
CA ASP A 186 5.01 21.37 -3.23
C ASP A 186 5.93 20.97 -2.07
N SER A 187 6.90 20.12 -2.37
CA SER A 187 7.87 19.64 -1.37
C SER A 187 9.21 20.37 -1.39
N ARG A 188 9.44 21.33 -2.29
CA ARG A 188 10.73 22.01 -2.45
C ARG A 188 11.19 22.75 -1.20
N SER A 189 10.27 23.33 -0.42
CA SER A 189 10.59 23.99 0.85
C SER A 189 11.06 23.03 1.95
N TYR A 190 10.96 21.72 1.73
CA TYR A 190 11.33 20.68 2.68
C TYR A 190 12.61 19.91 2.28
N ALA A 191 13.45 20.47 1.39
CA ALA A 191 14.64 19.83 0.83
C ALA A 191 15.62 19.31 1.90
N ASN A 192 15.78 20.06 3.00
CA ASN A 192 16.75 19.74 4.07
C ASN A 192 16.07 19.26 5.36
N VAL A 193 14.80 18.89 5.27
CA VAL A 193 14.06 18.40 6.44
C VAL A 193 14.29 16.90 6.59
N ASN A 194 14.66 16.49 7.80
CA ASN A 194 14.81 15.10 8.19
C ASN A 194 13.51 14.58 8.80
N TYR A 195 13.11 13.39 8.41
CA TYR A 195 11.89 12.71 8.84
C TYR A 195 12.18 11.38 9.50
N LYS A 196 11.31 11.00 10.42
CA LYS A 196 11.15 9.64 10.94
C LYS A 196 9.88 9.02 10.38
N ILE A 197 9.82 7.70 10.40
CA ILE A 197 8.63 6.93 10.04
C ILE A 197 7.99 6.39 11.32
N ASP A 198 6.69 6.64 11.51
CA ASP A 198 5.92 6.14 12.65
C ASP A 198 4.89 5.08 12.29
N ARG A 199 4.49 5.00 11.03
CA ARG A 199 3.51 4.03 10.54
C ARG A 199 3.84 3.58 9.13
N ALA A 200 3.53 2.30 8.83
CA ALA A 200 3.67 1.73 7.50
C ALA A 200 2.46 0.87 7.14
N GLY A 201 2.30 0.56 5.87
CA GLY A 201 1.29 -0.37 5.37
C GLY A 201 1.24 -0.42 3.85
N THR A 202 0.31 -1.19 3.32
CA THR A 202 0.15 -1.42 1.87
C THR A 202 -1.24 -1.08 1.38
N ARG A 203 -1.34 -0.47 0.19
CA ARG A 203 -2.63 -0.34 -0.50
C ARG A 203 -3.06 -1.71 -1.00
N THR A 204 -4.29 -2.08 -0.71
CA THR A 204 -4.78 -3.43 -1.00
C THR A 204 -4.82 -3.76 -2.49
N ARG A 205 -4.96 -2.78 -3.38
CA ARG A 205 -5.08 -3.01 -4.82
C ARG A 205 -3.74 -3.04 -5.53
N GLU A 206 -2.90 -2.07 -5.30
CA GLU A 206 -1.58 -1.95 -5.91
C GLU A 206 -0.54 -2.85 -5.22
N GLY A 207 -0.71 -3.13 -3.92
CA GLY A 207 0.29 -3.85 -3.12
C GLY A 207 1.52 -3.02 -2.78
N ASP A 208 1.52 -1.73 -3.07
CA ASP A 208 2.64 -0.82 -2.83
C ASP A 208 2.74 -0.37 -1.38
N GLN A 209 3.98 -0.15 -0.94
CA GLN A 209 4.29 0.19 0.44
C GLN A 209 4.23 1.70 0.66
N TRP A 210 3.43 2.10 1.64
CA TRP A 210 3.28 3.47 2.09
C TRP A 210 3.76 3.63 3.53
N VAL A 211 4.36 4.77 3.80
CA VAL A 211 4.82 5.14 5.15
C VAL A 211 4.28 6.51 5.52
N HIS A 212 4.02 6.69 6.79
CA HIS A 212 3.73 8.02 7.36
C HIS A 212 5.02 8.58 7.94
N ILE A 213 5.37 9.79 7.52
CA ILE A 213 6.55 10.51 7.96
C ILE A 213 6.16 11.70 8.83
N TYR A 214 7.06 12.04 9.76
CA TYR A 214 6.97 13.25 10.56
C TYR A 214 8.37 13.87 10.70
N ALA A 215 8.42 15.21 10.70
CA ALA A 215 9.66 15.96 10.81
C ALA A 215 10.28 15.81 12.21
N ILE A 216 11.60 15.62 12.27
CA ILE A 216 12.33 15.49 13.54
C ILE A 216 12.33 16.82 14.31
N ASN A 217 12.35 17.94 13.60
CA ASN A 217 12.33 19.27 14.18
C ASN A 217 10.95 19.90 14.05
N ASN A 218 10.29 20.22 15.15
CA ASN A 218 8.91 20.71 15.25
C ASN A 218 8.56 21.94 14.38
N GLY A 219 9.53 22.70 13.86
CA GLY A 219 9.28 23.85 13.00
C GLY A 219 8.95 23.52 11.53
N ASN A 220 9.07 22.25 11.09
CA ASN A 220 8.94 21.85 9.69
C ASN A 220 7.89 20.75 9.45
N SER A 221 6.89 20.65 10.31
CA SER A 221 5.86 19.58 10.27
C SER A 221 4.84 19.72 9.13
N GLY A 222 4.93 20.75 8.30
CA GLY A 222 3.95 20.99 7.24
C GLY A 222 3.80 19.85 6.23
N ALA A 223 4.88 19.08 6.02
CA ALA A 223 4.88 17.92 5.14
C ALA A 223 4.65 16.58 5.85
N ASP A 224 4.36 16.58 7.15
CA ASP A 224 4.02 15.35 7.88
C ASP A 224 2.81 14.68 7.23
N GLY A 225 2.97 13.40 6.88
CA GLY A 225 1.92 12.70 6.15
C GLY A 225 2.39 11.40 5.49
N TRP A 226 1.54 10.86 4.65
CA TRP A 226 1.78 9.61 3.95
C TRP A 226 2.47 9.81 2.60
N ILE A 227 3.42 8.95 2.28
CA ILE A 227 4.14 8.92 1.01
C ILE A 227 4.47 7.46 0.67
N LEU A 228 4.67 7.13 -0.62
CA LEU A 228 5.28 5.86 -0.98
C LEU A 228 6.67 5.75 -0.35
N TYR A 229 7.01 4.59 0.19
CA TYR A 229 8.35 4.37 0.78
C TYR A 229 9.48 4.63 -0.25
N SER A 230 9.25 4.28 -1.51
CA SER A 230 10.17 4.58 -2.63
C SER A 230 10.33 6.08 -2.95
N GLY A 231 9.49 6.93 -2.41
CA GLY A 231 9.63 8.40 -2.51
C GLY A 231 10.58 9.00 -1.47
N LEU A 232 11.15 8.17 -0.61
CA LEU A 232 12.11 8.57 0.41
C LEU A 232 13.50 8.02 0.08
N LYS A 233 14.51 8.80 0.42
CA LYS A 233 15.91 8.37 0.52
C LYS A 233 16.32 8.38 1.98
N SER A 234 17.20 7.48 2.39
CA SER A 234 17.85 7.58 3.70
C SER A 234 18.57 8.92 3.77
N ALA A 235 18.22 9.73 4.76
CA ALA A 235 19.09 10.81 5.16
C ALA A 235 20.27 10.11 5.84
N THR A 236 21.38 10.01 5.14
CA THR A 236 22.62 9.66 5.82
C THR A 236 22.80 10.71 6.89
N ASN A 237 22.65 10.30 8.15
CA ASN A 237 23.02 11.15 9.26
C ASN A 237 24.55 11.30 9.25
N ASN A 238 25.04 12.11 8.30
CA ASN A 238 26.42 12.58 8.34
C ASN A 238 26.69 13.41 9.61
N ASN A 239 25.65 13.68 10.41
CA ASN A 239 25.73 14.43 11.66
C ASN A 239 25.66 13.60 12.96
N SER A 240 25.42 12.29 12.90
CA SER A 240 25.66 11.49 14.10
C SER A 240 27.15 11.48 14.39
N PRO A 241 27.60 11.77 15.62
CA PRO A 241 29.01 11.69 15.95
C PRO A 241 29.54 10.29 15.58
N ILE A 242 30.63 10.27 14.81
CA ILE A 242 31.31 9.02 14.49
C ILE A 242 32.07 8.64 15.75
N ALA A 243 31.91 7.40 16.22
CA ALA A 243 32.63 6.92 17.38
C ALA A 243 34.15 7.03 17.14
N ASP A 244 34.92 7.35 18.16
CA ASP A 244 36.38 7.56 18.07
C ASP A 244 37.14 6.35 17.53
N ASN A 245 36.55 5.17 17.61
CA ASN A 245 37.07 3.89 17.10
C ASN A 245 36.32 3.40 15.85
N ALA A 246 35.61 4.25 15.18
CA ALA A 246 34.86 3.91 13.94
C ALA A 246 35.29 4.78 12.75
N VAL A 247 35.19 4.19 11.55
CA VAL A 247 35.26 4.90 10.26
C VAL A 247 33.91 4.80 9.59
N ARG A 248 33.30 5.94 9.24
CA ARG A 248 32.04 5.95 8.46
C ARG A 248 32.33 5.87 6.98
N ILE A 249 31.81 4.87 6.31
CA ILE A 249 31.93 4.69 4.86
C ILE A 249 30.61 5.13 4.23
N ASN A 250 30.60 6.27 3.57
CA ASN A 250 29.46 6.80 2.83
C ASN A 250 29.44 6.20 1.43
N LEU A 251 28.31 5.63 1.03
CA LEU A 251 28.11 4.99 -0.27
C LEU A 251 27.26 5.92 -1.15
N VAL A 252 27.76 6.29 -2.33
CA VAL A 252 27.05 7.12 -3.28
C VAL A 252 26.90 6.41 -4.62
N ASP A 253 25.78 6.61 -5.29
CA ASP A 253 25.56 6.09 -6.65
C ASP A 253 26.47 6.81 -7.63
N SER A 254 27.25 6.06 -8.40
CA SER A 254 28.25 6.65 -9.31
C SER A 254 27.65 7.39 -10.50
N ALA A 255 26.43 7.03 -10.91
CA ALA A 255 25.77 7.64 -12.06
C ALA A 255 25.08 8.97 -11.70
N THR A 256 24.57 9.08 -10.47
CA THR A 256 23.75 10.22 -10.05
C THR A 256 24.41 11.07 -8.96
N GLY A 257 25.46 10.56 -8.30
CA GLY A 257 26.06 11.18 -7.13
C GLY A 257 25.15 11.13 -5.87
N ALA A 258 24.00 10.49 -5.97
CA ALA A 258 23.05 10.41 -4.85
C ALA A 258 23.60 9.56 -3.71
N SER A 259 23.45 10.04 -2.48
CA SER A 259 23.79 9.26 -1.29
C SER A 259 22.84 8.05 -1.19
N LEU A 260 23.41 6.85 -1.07
CA LEU A 260 22.66 5.59 -0.94
C LEU A 260 22.47 5.19 0.52
N THR A 261 23.58 5.06 1.24
CA THR A 261 23.61 4.67 2.65
C THR A 261 25.00 4.90 3.23
N SER A 262 25.19 4.66 4.52
CA SER A 262 26.51 4.62 5.16
C SER A 262 26.65 3.40 6.06
N VAL A 263 27.90 3.00 6.26
CA VAL A 263 28.29 1.88 7.14
C VAL A 263 29.34 2.41 8.10
N ASP A 264 29.15 2.21 9.40
CA ASP A 264 30.16 2.54 10.41
C ASP A 264 30.95 1.27 10.74
N TYR A 265 32.20 1.20 10.28
CA TYR A 265 33.11 0.12 10.63
C TYR A 265 33.82 0.47 11.95
N THR A 266 33.65 -0.35 12.96
CA THR A 266 34.22 -0.16 14.30
C THR A 266 35.34 -1.17 14.55
N LYS A 267 36.49 -0.69 15.04
CA LYS A 267 37.63 -1.53 15.38
C LYS A 267 38.02 -1.36 16.87
N SER A 268 38.01 -2.46 17.60
CA SER A 268 38.41 -2.43 19.02
C SER A 268 39.86 -1.98 19.16
N GLY A 269 40.11 -1.10 20.13
CA GLY A 269 41.45 -0.56 20.40
C GLY A 269 41.94 0.51 19.43
N ALA A 270 41.14 0.88 18.40
CA ALA A 270 41.50 1.99 17.52
C ALA A 270 41.31 3.33 18.23
N THR A 271 42.17 4.29 17.89
CA THR A 271 42.15 5.63 18.44
C THR A 271 41.79 6.65 17.35
N LYS A 272 41.05 7.69 17.74
CA LYS A 272 40.65 8.78 16.85
C LYS A 272 41.87 9.38 16.12
N GLY A 273 41.74 9.61 14.83
CA GLY A 273 42.78 10.18 13.98
C GLY A 273 43.80 9.16 13.45
N ALA A 274 43.84 7.92 13.97
CA ALA A 274 44.64 6.86 13.37
C ALA A 274 44.02 6.40 12.03
N THR A 275 44.84 6.00 11.07
CA THR A 275 44.37 5.46 9.79
C THR A 275 43.85 4.02 9.95
N LEU A 276 42.81 3.66 9.18
CA LEU A 276 42.26 2.32 9.22
C LEU A 276 43.18 1.28 8.60
N GLY A 277 43.85 1.63 7.50
CA GLY A 277 44.82 0.77 6.82
C GLY A 277 46.27 1.21 7.05
N THR A 278 47.14 0.48 6.38
CA THR A 278 48.62 0.72 6.38
C THR A 278 49.05 1.18 4.97
N ASN A 279 50.05 2.05 4.94
CA ASN A 279 50.72 2.46 3.70
C ASN A 279 52.06 1.77 3.60
N THR A 280 52.29 0.98 2.58
CA THR A 280 53.56 0.34 2.28
C THR A 280 54.03 0.78 0.88
N ASN A 281 55.10 1.53 0.81
CA ASN A 281 55.65 2.03 -0.48
C ASN A 281 54.62 2.78 -1.34
N GLY A 282 53.76 3.61 -0.74
CA GLY A 282 52.70 4.36 -1.43
C GLY A 282 51.41 3.59 -1.70
N VAL A 283 51.35 2.33 -1.35
CA VAL A 283 50.17 1.49 -1.56
C VAL A 283 49.40 1.34 -0.24
N TRP A 284 48.17 1.85 -0.20
CA TRP A 284 47.27 1.70 0.94
C TRP A 284 46.55 0.35 0.94
N GLN A 285 46.58 -0.36 2.06
CA GLN A 285 46.01 -1.67 2.20
C GLN A 285 45.27 -1.80 3.53
N LEU A 286 44.13 -2.52 3.51
CA LEU A 286 43.43 -2.99 4.69
C LEU A 286 44.01 -4.33 5.16
N ALA A 287 44.02 -4.58 6.45
CA ALA A 287 44.19 -5.94 6.96
C ALA A 287 43.09 -6.85 6.36
N SER A 288 43.40 -8.11 6.11
CA SER A 288 42.48 -9.06 5.48
C SER A 288 41.18 -9.23 6.27
N THR A 289 41.24 -9.25 7.57
CA THR A 289 40.08 -9.30 8.49
C THR A 289 39.20 -8.06 8.38
N ASP A 290 39.81 -6.86 8.34
CA ASP A 290 39.08 -5.59 8.20
C ASP A 290 38.43 -5.50 6.81
N SER A 291 39.17 -5.88 5.77
CA SER A 291 38.67 -5.90 4.38
C SER A 291 37.44 -6.80 4.24
N SER A 292 37.49 -8.03 4.77
CA SER A 292 36.38 -8.98 4.69
C SER A 292 35.16 -8.51 5.46
N ALA A 293 35.35 -7.95 6.66
CA ALA A 293 34.26 -7.43 7.48
C ALA A 293 33.57 -6.21 6.83
N ILE A 294 34.36 -5.27 6.31
CA ILE A 294 33.87 -4.08 5.62
C ILE A 294 33.12 -4.49 4.33
N GLN A 295 33.68 -5.40 3.52
CA GLN A 295 33.03 -5.93 2.32
C GLN A 295 31.67 -6.53 2.67
N SER A 296 31.57 -7.36 3.71
CA SER A 296 30.33 -8.00 4.15
C SER A 296 29.28 -6.99 4.59
N GLN A 297 29.67 -5.98 5.37
CA GLN A 297 28.77 -4.93 5.86
C GLN A 297 28.25 -4.08 4.71
N ILE A 298 29.12 -3.66 3.77
CA ILE A 298 28.76 -2.88 2.60
C ILE A 298 27.83 -3.69 1.66
N ALA A 299 28.18 -4.94 1.38
CA ALA A 299 27.36 -5.82 0.55
C ALA A 299 25.96 -6.01 1.16
N THR A 300 25.87 -6.21 2.47
CA THR A 300 24.59 -6.31 3.18
C THR A 300 23.76 -5.05 3.05
N ALA A 301 24.38 -3.87 3.23
CA ALA A 301 23.70 -2.58 3.13
C ALA A 301 23.23 -2.31 1.69
N LEU A 302 24.05 -2.62 0.70
CA LEU A 302 23.76 -2.41 -0.72
C LEU A 302 22.74 -3.42 -1.28
N ASN A 303 22.75 -4.67 -0.83
CA ASN A 303 21.77 -5.68 -1.23
C ASN A 303 20.34 -5.24 -0.92
N ARG A 304 20.12 -4.59 0.22
CA ARG A 304 18.80 -4.03 0.61
C ARG A 304 18.30 -2.93 -0.34
N LEU A 305 19.22 -2.31 -1.09
CA LEU A 305 18.94 -1.25 -2.07
C LEU A 305 18.91 -1.78 -3.50
N GLY A 306 19.04 -3.10 -3.69
CA GLY A 306 19.04 -3.74 -5.00
C GLY A 306 20.37 -3.67 -5.75
N TYR A 307 21.49 -3.39 -5.04
CA TYR A 307 22.87 -3.50 -5.56
C TYR A 307 23.45 -4.87 -5.20
N THR A 308 22.87 -5.92 -5.75
CA THR A 308 23.27 -7.31 -5.46
C THR A 308 24.62 -7.66 -6.09
N GLY A 309 25.38 -8.55 -5.45
CA GLY A 309 26.66 -9.01 -5.94
C GLY A 309 27.78 -7.96 -5.95
N PHE A 310 27.61 -6.87 -5.17
CA PHE A 310 28.63 -5.83 -5.07
C PHE A 310 29.90 -6.35 -4.40
N THR A 311 31.03 -6.09 -5.05
CA THR A 311 32.37 -6.35 -4.51
C THR A 311 33.20 -5.06 -4.59
N LEU A 312 33.91 -4.75 -3.50
CA LEU A 312 34.82 -3.61 -3.46
C LEU A 312 35.96 -3.82 -4.46
N THR A 313 36.20 -2.81 -5.28
CA THR A 313 37.42 -2.77 -6.13
C THR A 313 38.64 -2.48 -5.30
N GLN A 314 39.83 -2.78 -5.83
CA GLN A 314 41.09 -2.46 -5.16
C GLN A 314 41.23 -0.94 -4.87
N GLY A 315 40.79 -0.08 -5.80
CA GLY A 315 40.80 1.37 -5.59
C GLY A 315 39.87 1.82 -4.46
N GLN A 316 38.69 1.20 -4.35
CA GLN A 316 37.75 1.50 -3.25
C GLN A 316 38.30 0.99 -1.91
N MET A 317 38.94 -0.18 -1.87
CA MET A 317 39.61 -0.68 -0.68
C MET A 317 40.75 0.22 -0.23
N ALA A 318 41.56 0.73 -1.19
CA ALA A 318 42.63 1.67 -0.91
C ALA A 318 42.10 3.02 -0.38
N ALA A 319 40.99 3.52 -0.92
CA ALA A 319 40.32 4.73 -0.42
C ALA A 319 39.79 4.54 1.02
N ILE A 320 39.21 3.40 1.31
CA ILE A 320 38.73 3.06 2.67
C ILE A 320 39.92 2.93 3.63
N ALA A 321 41.03 2.34 3.21
CA ALA A 321 42.24 2.18 4.00
C ALA A 321 42.85 3.53 4.46
N GLN A 322 42.67 4.58 3.65
CA GLN A 322 43.09 5.94 3.99
C GLN A 322 42.15 6.64 4.98
N GLY A 323 40.96 6.07 5.21
CA GLY A 323 40.00 6.59 6.18
C GLY A 323 40.60 6.65 7.58
N THR A 324 40.27 7.66 8.37
CA THR A 324 40.72 7.83 9.73
C THR A 324 39.59 7.57 10.72
N PHE A 325 39.90 6.96 11.84
CA PHE A 325 38.96 6.73 12.93
C PHE A 325 38.43 8.08 13.47
N GLY A 326 37.11 8.14 13.71
CA GLY A 326 36.39 9.38 14.06
C GLY A 326 35.99 10.24 12.85
N ALA A 327 36.31 9.81 11.62
CA ALA A 327 35.99 10.53 10.38
C ALA A 327 35.26 9.65 9.36
N SER A 328 34.83 10.26 8.25
CA SER A 328 34.17 9.55 7.18
C SER A 328 35.00 9.51 5.89
N VAL A 329 34.79 8.45 5.10
CA VAL A 329 35.27 8.30 3.72
C VAL A 329 34.07 8.06 2.81
N THR A 330 34.12 8.59 1.58
CA THR A 330 33.05 8.38 0.60
C THR A 330 33.56 7.54 -0.56
N ILE A 331 32.80 6.50 -0.92
CA ILE A 331 33.07 5.69 -2.12
C ILE A 331 31.86 5.67 -3.04
N SER A 332 32.14 5.73 -4.36
CA SER A 332 31.12 5.61 -5.39
C SER A 332 30.89 4.14 -5.74
N VAL A 333 29.63 3.75 -5.86
CA VAL A 333 29.23 2.40 -6.23
C VAL A 333 28.39 2.42 -7.50
N VAL A 334 28.58 1.41 -8.36
CA VAL A 334 27.82 1.23 -9.60
C VAL A 334 26.69 0.28 -9.32
N LYS A 335 25.48 0.64 -9.75
CA LYS A 335 24.34 -0.30 -9.68
C LYS A 335 24.54 -1.42 -10.70
N PRO A 336 24.58 -2.69 -10.27
CA PRO A 336 24.72 -3.80 -11.21
C PRO A 336 23.58 -3.83 -12.23
N THR A 337 23.92 -3.97 -13.50
CA THR A 337 22.91 -4.14 -14.57
C THR A 337 22.45 -5.58 -14.56
N ILE A 338 21.15 -5.81 -14.48
CA ILE A 338 20.57 -7.15 -14.63
C ILE A 338 20.53 -7.45 -16.12
N ASN A 339 21.42 -8.34 -16.57
CA ASN A 339 21.48 -8.79 -17.95
C ASN A 339 21.49 -10.32 -17.97
N LYS A 340 20.59 -10.93 -18.77
CA LYS A 340 20.39 -12.39 -18.80
C LYS A 340 20.21 -13.01 -17.40
N ALA A 341 19.58 -12.29 -16.51
CA ALA A 341 19.32 -12.70 -15.14
C ALA A 341 17.89 -12.38 -14.74
N VAL A 342 17.37 -13.15 -13.82
CA VAL A 342 16.12 -12.86 -13.11
C VAL A 342 16.46 -12.47 -11.68
N ARG A 343 16.02 -11.30 -11.24
CA ARG A 343 16.14 -10.90 -9.84
C ARG A 343 15.01 -11.49 -9.03
N ILE A 344 15.35 -12.37 -8.12
CA ILE A 344 14.43 -12.97 -7.16
C ILE A 344 14.42 -12.10 -5.90
N VAL A 345 13.25 -11.60 -5.52
CA VAL A 345 13.07 -10.80 -4.33
C VAL A 345 12.58 -11.72 -3.20
N LEU A 346 13.40 -11.90 -2.20
CA LEU A 346 13.04 -12.67 -1.00
C LEU A 346 12.33 -11.74 -0.01
N THR A 347 11.14 -12.15 0.41
CA THR A 347 10.34 -11.38 1.36
C THR A 347 10.00 -12.22 2.58
N ASP A 348 9.80 -11.57 3.73
CA ASP A 348 9.19 -12.20 4.89
C ASP A 348 7.69 -12.46 4.66
N PRO A 349 7.01 -13.19 5.55
CA PRO A 349 5.56 -13.43 5.45
C PRO A 349 4.70 -12.15 5.46
N SER A 350 5.27 -11.03 5.90
CA SER A 350 4.64 -9.70 5.90
C SER A 350 4.87 -8.94 4.58
N GLY A 351 5.66 -9.53 3.64
CA GLY A 351 5.99 -8.94 2.35
C GLY A 351 7.17 -7.96 2.39
N ASN A 352 7.92 -7.88 3.49
CA ASN A 352 9.12 -7.04 3.56
C ASN A 352 10.27 -7.72 2.82
N VAL A 353 11.03 -6.96 2.05
CA VAL A 353 12.20 -7.48 1.35
C VAL A 353 13.30 -7.82 2.35
N ILE A 354 13.69 -9.09 2.39
CA ILE A 354 14.80 -9.59 3.20
C ILE A 354 16.10 -9.50 2.39
N ASN A 355 16.05 -9.91 1.12
CA ASN A 355 17.21 -9.97 0.24
C ASN A 355 16.81 -9.98 -1.23
N TYR A 356 17.81 -9.79 -2.10
CA TYR A 356 17.74 -10.01 -3.55
C TYR A 356 18.73 -11.09 -3.94
N VAL A 357 18.31 -11.99 -4.83
CA VAL A 357 19.17 -13.00 -5.44
C VAL A 357 19.04 -12.88 -6.95
N ASP A 358 20.16 -12.72 -7.65
CA ASP A 358 20.18 -12.69 -9.09
C ASP A 358 20.55 -14.08 -9.63
N TYR A 359 19.60 -14.72 -10.29
CA TYR A 359 19.83 -15.96 -11.03
C TYR A 359 20.21 -15.63 -12.46
N THR A 360 21.40 -16.02 -12.89
CA THR A 360 21.93 -15.74 -14.23
C THR A 360 21.88 -17.00 -15.09
N ASN A 361 21.30 -16.89 -16.29
CA ASN A 361 21.31 -17.95 -17.29
C ASN A 361 21.89 -17.39 -18.61
N ASN A 362 23.08 -17.85 -18.99
CA ASN A 362 23.77 -17.36 -20.18
C ASN A 362 23.03 -17.64 -21.49
N LYS A 363 22.09 -18.59 -21.49
CA LYS A 363 21.23 -18.92 -22.63
C LYS A 363 19.95 -18.12 -22.66
N ALA A 364 19.66 -17.35 -21.60
CA ALA A 364 18.45 -16.55 -21.50
C ALA A 364 18.46 -15.39 -22.52
N VAL A 365 17.26 -15.02 -22.96
CA VAL A 365 17.01 -13.86 -23.81
C VAL A 365 16.24 -12.85 -22.97
N ASN A 366 16.71 -11.60 -22.93
CA ASN A 366 16.05 -10.55 -22.18
C ASN A 366 14.58 -10.39 -22.58
N GLY A 367 13.71 -10.29 -21.58
CA GLY A 367 12.26 -10.18 -21.79
C GLY A 367 11.53 -11.51 -21.96
N GLN A 368 12.23 -12.63 -21.99
CA GLN A 368 11.61 -13.95 -21.97
C GLN A 368 11.43 -14.45 -20.52
N PRO A 369 10.35 -15.20 -20.24
CA PRO A 369 10.14 -15.78 -18.92
C PRO A 369 11.20 -16.83 -18.60
N LEU A 370 11.54 -16.98 -17.31
CA LEU A 370 12.50 -17.97 -16.82
C LEU A 370 12.02 -19.41 -17.04
N GLY A 371 10.73 -19.66 -16.93
CA GLY A 371 10.12 -20.98 -17.06
C GLY A 371 9.30 -21.15 -18.32
N THR A 372 8.80 -22.36 -18.53
CA THR A 372 7.87 -22.71 -19.61
C THR A 372 6.47 -22.94 -19.03
N LEU A 373 5.45 -22.55 -19.80
CA LEU A 373 4.06 -22.78 -19.45
C LEU A 373 3.62 -24.15 -19.98
N ASP A 374 3.26 -25.05 -19.05
CA ASP A 374 2.70 -26.36 -19.36
C ASP A 374 1.23 -26.38 -18.91
N GLY A 375 0.32 -26.25 -19.87
CA GLY A 375 -1.10 -26.01 -19.59
C GLY A 375 -1.32 -24.68 -18.87
N SER A 376 -1.73 -24.72 -17.61
CA SER A 376 -1.91 -23.54 -16.74
C SER A 376 -0.79 -23.37 -15.69
N THR A 377 0.24 -24.22 -15.73
CA THR A 377 1.29 -24.25 -14.69
C THR A 377 2.64 -23.83 -15.28
N TRP A 378 3.31 -22.87 -14.62
CA TRP A 378 4.67 -22.50 -14.93
C TRP A 378 5.66 -23.49 -14.31
N LYS A 379 6.57 -24.01 -15.12
CA LYS A 379 7.62 -24.93 -14.70
C LYS A 379 8.99 -24.34 -15.00
N LEU A 380 9.90 -24.40 -14.04
CA LEU A 380 11.32 -24.13 -14.24
C LEU A 380 11.99 -25.37 -14.86
N ALA A 381 13.04 -25.18 -15.67
CA ALA A 381 13.88 -26.28 -16.07
C ALA A 381 14.58 -26.89 -14.84
N ALA A 382 14.88 -28.19 -14.87
CA ALA A 382 15.54 -28.84 -13.74
C ALA A 382 16.90 -28.20 -13.39
N THR A 383 17.61 -27.63 -14.39
CA THR A 383 18.85 -26.88 -14.23
C THR A 383 18.69 -25.50 -13.62
N ASP A 384 17.47 -24.97 -13.60
CA ASP A 384 17.13 -23.63 -13.08
C ASP A 384 16.50 -23.70 -11.69
N ALA A 385 16.16 -24.91 -11.22
CA ALA A 385 15.49 -25.16 -9.95
C ALA A 385 16.45 -25.57 -8.81
N SER A 386 17.75 -25.70 -9.09
CA SER A 386 18.79 -26.11 -8.13
C SER A 386 19.50 -24.98 -7.43
#